data_c3c9c3549a4c5679f1875d8180773a0d
#
_entry.id   c3c9c3549a4c5679f1875d8180773a0d
#
_cell.length_a   1.000
_cell.length_b   1.000
_cell.length_c   1.000
_cell.angle_alpha   90.00
_cell.angle_beta   90.00
_cell.angle_gamma   90.00
#
_symmetry.space_group_name_H-M   'P 1'
#
loop_
_entity.id
_entity.type
_entity.pdbx_description
1 polymer ?
#
loop_
_entity_poly.entity_id
_entity_poly.type
_entity_poly.pdbx_seq_one_letter_code
_entity_poly.pdbx_strand_id
1 'polypeptide(L)'
;MLFLRRKTALVCGISMKPLLDDGDIVFYKNFRNKSCISINNIVIFNHPTKNIKLIKKITAIKGHGVEVSGENINFSDDSNFFGLINIDSIIGIVTSRIPKKSINQIKTIFNLKK
;
A
#
# COMPACT_ATOMS: atom_id res chain seq x y z
N MET A 1 -22.76 6.26 0.72
CA MET A 1 -22.01 5.31 -0.07
C MET A 1 -20.52 5.54 0.03
N LEU A 2 -20.05 5.39 1.24
CA LEU A 2 -18.63 5.62 1.51
C LEU A 2 -17.74 4.61 0.83
N PHE A 3 -18.21 3.36 0.69
CA PHE A 3 -17.41 2.32 0.06
C PHE A 3 -17.12 2.60 -1.42
N LEU A 4 -17.91 3.43 -2.08
CA LEU A 4 -17.67 3.78 -3.47
C LEU A 4 -16.43 4.68 -3.65
N ARG A 5 -15.96 5.28 -2.56
CA ARG A 5 -14.76 6.12 -2.59
C ARG A 5 -13.50 5.36 -2.25
N ARG A 6 -13.63 4.09 -1.93
CA ARG A 6 -12.50 3.25 -1.59
C ARG A 6 -12.24 2.26 -2.70
N LYS A 7 -10.99 2.06 -2.95
CA LYS A 7 -10.55 1.10 -3.94
C LYS A 7 -9.76 0.01 -3.25
N THR A 8 -9.60 -1.10 -3.94
CA THR A 8 -8.87 -2.25 -3.42
C THR A 8 -7.65 -2.52 -4.28
N ALA A 9 -6.62 -3.05 -3.66
CA ALA A 9 -5.41 -3.48 -4.34
C ALA A 9 -4.89 -4.75 -3.69
N LEU A 10 -4.30 -5.63 -4.50
CA LEU A 10 -3.69 -6.86 -4.03
C LEU A 10 -2.22 -6.61 -3.75
N VAL A 11 -1.78 -6.97 -2.56
CA VAL A 11 -0.37 -6.85 -2.18
C VAL A 11 0.40 -7.99 -2.81
N CYS A 12 1.45 -7.65 -3.56
CA CYS A 12 2.36 -8.61 -4.16
C CYS A 12 3.75 -8.40 -3.60
N GLY A 13 4.35 -9.47 -3.08
CA GLY A 13 5.69 -9.43 -2.53
C GLY A 13 5.73 -9.26 -1.02
N ILE A 14 6.95 -9.20 -0.49
CA ILE A 14 7.18 -9.28 0.94
C ILE A 14 7.79 -8.01 1.54
N SER A 15 7.94 -6.95 0.75
CA SER A 15 8.63 -5.74 1.22
C SER A 15 7.91 -5.04 2.38
N MET A 16 6.63 -5.30 2.56
CA MET A 16 5.83 -4.67 3.62
C MET A 16 5.58 -5.58 4.82
N LYS A 17 6.21 -6.76 4.87
CA LYS A 17 6.11 -7.61 6.06
C LYS A 17 6.77 -6.93 7.26
N PRO A 18 6.25 -7.13 8.46
CA PRO A 18 5.07 -7.93 8.83
C PRO A 18 3.76 -7.17 8.73
N LEU A 19 3.80 -5.91 8.33
CA LEU A 19 2.63 -5.05 8.32
C LEU A 19 1.61 -5.50 7.27
N LEU A 20 2.10 -5.81 6.06
CA LEU A 20 1.29 -6.36 4.98
C LEU A 20 2.02 -7.57 4.42
N ASP A 21 1.27 -8.60 4.07
CA ASP A 21 1.81 -9.84 3.53
C ASP A 21 1.39 -10.03 2.08
N ASP A 22 2.17 -10.82 1.36
CA ASP A 22 1.85 -11.20 -0.01
C ASP A 22 0.46 -11.84 -0.04
N GLY A 23 -0.39 -11.37 -0.93
CA GLY A 23 -1.75 -11.89 -1.06
C GLY A 23 -2.79 -11.17 -0.22
N ASP A 24 -2.38 -10.24 0.63
CA ASP A 24 -3.34 -9.40 1.35
C ASP A 24 -4.05 -8.45 0.39
N ILE A 25 -5.28 -8.10 0.71
CA ILE A 25 -6.02 -7.05 0.00
C ILE A 25 -6.03 -5.82 0.88
N VAL A 26 -5.69 -4.67 0.31
CA VAL A 26 -5.78 -3.40 1.00
C VAL A 26 -6.89 -2.57 0.41
N PHE A 27 -7.54 -1.79 1.26
CA PHE A 27 -8.49 -0.78 0.85
C PHE A 27 -7.78 0.56 0.91
N TYR A 28 -7.97 1.38 -0.10
CA TYR A 28 -7.38 2.70 -0.11
C TYR A 28 -8.38 3.72 -0.62
N LYS A 29 -8.14 4.97 -0.24
CA LYS A 29 -8.89 6.10 -0.78
C LYS A 29 -7.99 6.88 -1.71
N ASN A 30 -8.59 7.51 -2.72
CA ASN A 30 -7.85 8.35 -3.65
C ASN A 30 -7.18 9.50 -2.90
N PHE A 31 -5.94 9.75 -3.26
CA PHE A 31 -5.19 10.86 -2.71
C PHE A 31 -5.61 12.14 -3.46
N ARG A 32 -6.21 13.08 -2.74
CA ARG A 32 -6.70 14.31 -3.34
C ARG A 32 -6.17 15.56 -2.69
N ASN A 33 -5.82 15.49 -1.42
CA ASN A 33 -5.41 16.65 -0.67
C ASN A 33 -4.05 16.37 -0.04
N LYS A 34 -3.06 17.14 -0.47
CA LYS A 34 -1.68 16.97 -0.03
C LYS A 34 -1.51 17.15 1.48
N SER A 35 -2.39 17.91 2.12
CA SER A 35 -2.33 18.10 3.57
C SER A 35 -2.78 16.89 4.38
N CYS A 36 -3.35 15.87 3.72
CA CYS A 36 -3.87 14.69 4.39
C CYS A 36 -2.84 13.59 4.58
N ILE A 37 -1.61 13.77 4.11
CA ILE A 37 -0.58 12.74 4.29
C ILE A 37 0.20 13.02 5.57
N SER A 38 0.66 11.96 6.19
CA SER A 38 1.52 12.04 7.36
C SER A 38 2.50 10.89 7.38
N ILE A 39 3.53 11.05 8.19
CA ILE A 39 4.53 10.00 8.40
C ILE A 39 3.80 8.77 8.93
N ASN A 40 4.24 7.61 8.49
CA ASN A 40 3.67 6.28 8.75
C ASN A 40 2.44 5.94 7.92
N ASN A 41 1.92 6.85 7.10
CA ASN A 41 0.90 6.45 6.14
C ASN A 41 1.48 5.43 5.16
N ILE A 42 0.67 4.45 4.79
CA ILE A 42 1.01 3.51 3.72
C ILE A 42 0.35 4.04 2.46
N VAL A 43 1.15 4.22 1.41
CA VAL A 43 0.68 4.83 0.17
C VAL A 43 0.93 3.92 -1.00
N ILE A 44 0.05 4.05 -2.00
CA ILE A 44 0.21 3.42 -3.30
C ILE A 44 0.59 4.52 -4.28
N PHE A 45 1.65 4.31 -5.04
CA PHE A 45 2.16 5.32 -5.95
C PHE A 45 2.72 4.69 -7.22
N ASN A 46 2.81 5.51 -8.26
CA ASN A 46 3.40 5.08 -9.52
C ASN A 46 4.91 5.09 -9.44
N HIS A 47 5.54 4.04 -9.93
CA HIS A 47 6.99 4.00 -10.06
C HIS A 47 7.42 5.13 -11.02
N PRO A 48 8.54 5.83 -10.74
CA PRO A 48 8.95 6.98 -11.56
C PRO A 48 9.26 6.63 -13.01
N THR A 49 9.74 5.44 -13.30
CA THR A 49 10.20 5.07 -14.63
C THR A 49 9.55 3.81 -15.18
N LYS A 50 9.04 2.93 -14.32
CA LYS A 50 8.42 1.68 -14.74
C LYS A 50 6.91 1.79 -14.68
N ASN A 51 6.21 1.06 -15.54
CA ASN A 51 4.75 1.07 -15.56
C ASN A 51 4.19 0.10 -14.52
N ILE A 52 4.55 0.33 -13.25
CA ILE A 52 4.06 -0.48 -12.12
C ILE A 52 3.67 0.43 -10.97
N LYS A 53 2.81 -0.09 -10.11
CA LYS A 53 2.41 0.58 -8.89
C LYS A 53 3.08 -0.09 -7.70
N LEU A 54 3.50 0.72 -6.76
CA LEU A 54 4.20 0.25 -5.56
C LEU A 54 3.42 0.64 -4.32
N ILE A 55 3.62 -0.12 -3.24
CA ILE A 55 3.05 0.15 -1.93
C ILE A 55 4.19 0.23 -0.92
N LYS A 56 4.29 1.37 -0.23
CA LYS A 56 5.35 1.64 0.73
C LYS A 56 4.84 2.52 1.84
N LYS A 57 5.63 2.66 2.90
CA LYS A 57 5.30 3.52 4.04
C LYS A 57 6.06 4.84 3.92
N ILE A 58 5.40 5.94 4.25
CA ILE A 58 6.03 7.27 4.29
C ILE A 58 6.89 7.35 5.55
N THR A 59 8.16 7.66 5.35
CA THR A 59 9.12 7.83 6.45
C THR A 59 9.49 9.29 6.70
N ALA A 60 9.33 10.15 5.70
CA ALA A 60 9.58 11.57 5.86
C ALA A 60 8.82 12.36 4.80
N ILE A 61 8.48 13.60 5.12
CA ILE A 61 7.83 14.51 4.18
C ILE A 61 8.76 15.70 4.01
N LYS A 62 9.12 15.98 2.76
CA LYS A 62 10.08 17.05 2.44
C LYS A 62 9.56 17.89 1.29
N GLY A 63 8.87 19.00 1.61
CA GLY A 63 8.31 19.86 0.60
C GLY A 63 7.30 19.14 -0.28
N HIS A 64 7.59 19.06 -1.57
CA HIS A 64 6.72 18.39 -2.55
C HIS A 64 7.05 16.91 -2.72
N GLY A 65 7.97 16.38 -1.92
CA GLY A 65 8.38 15.00 -1.98
C GLY A 65 8.16 14.28 -0.67
N VAL A 66 8.08 12.97 -0.75
CA VAL A 66 8.02 12.11 0.43
C VAL A 66 9.04 11.00 0.28
N GLU A 67 9.70 10.68 1.38
CA GLU A 67 10.55 9.49 1.42
C GLU A 67 9.68 8.30 1.77
N VAL A 68 9.85 7.20 1.06
CA VAL A 68 9.09 5.98 1.27
C VAL A 68 10.02 4.80 1.41
N SER A 69 9.56 3.80 2.16
CA SER A 69 10.36 2.61 2.47
C SER A 69 9.45 1.43 2.72
N GLY A 70 9.94 0.24 2.45
CA GLY A 70 9.27 -0.99 2.86
C GLY A 70 9.44 -1.24 4.35
N GLU A 71 8.65 -2.17 4.88
CA GLU A 71 8.66 -2.50 6.30
C GLU A 71 9.52 -3.72 6.64
N ASN A 72 9.90 -4.51 5.64
CA ASN A 72 10.54 -5.79 5.91
C ASN A 72 12.03 -5.59 6.24
N ILE A 73 12.34 -5.71 7.52
CA ILE A 73 13.71 -5.54 8.01
C ILE A 73 14.63 -6.68 7.59
N ASN A 74 14.07 -7.78 7.10
CA ASN A 74 14.87 -8.91 6.64
C ASN A 74 15.41 -8.73 5.22
N PHE A 75 14.94 -7.73 4.50
CA PHE A 75 15.59 -7.32 3.27
C PHE A 75 16.91 -6.66 3.62
N SER A 76 18.00 -7.24 3.15
CA SER A 76 19.33 -6.82 3.51
C SER A 76 19.91 -5.77 2.58
N ASP A 77 19.20 -5.42 1.52
CA ASP A 77 19.66 -4.48 0.52
C ASP A 77 18.72 -3.28 0.45
N ASP A 78 18.90 -2.46 -0.57
CA ASP A 78 18.11 -1.24 -0.78
C ASP A 78 16.70 -1.50 -1.23
N SER A 79 16.26 -2.75 -1.30
CA SER A 79 14.90 -3.07 -1.74
C SER A 79 13.84 -2.47 -0.83
N ASN A 80 14.13 -2.28 0.45
CA ASN A 80 13.21 -1.66 1.38
C ASN A 80 13.18 -0.15 1.24
N PHE A 81 14.33 0.46 1.03
CA PHE A 81 14.42 1.90 0.90
C PHE A 81 14.22 2.28 -0.56
N PHE A 82 13.13 2.94 -0.84
CA PHE A 82 12.88 3.39 -2.21
C PHE A 82 13.42 4.79 -2.46
N GLY A 83 13.33 5.66 -1.46
CA GLY A 83 13.83 7.01 -1.56
C GLY A 83 12.74 8.04 -1.70
N LEU A 84 13.10 9.17 -2.27
CA LEU A 84 12.22 10.33 -2.40
C LEU A 84 11.37 10.19 -3.66
N ILE A 85 10.06 10.34 -3.50
CA ILE A 85 9.13 10.37 -4.64
C ILE A 85 8.37 11.69 -4.63
N ASN A 86 7.89 12.08 -5.81
CA ASN A 86 7.05 13.27 -5.92
C ASN A 86 5.68 12.96 -5.32
N ILE A 87 5.16 13.87 -4.53
CA ILE A 87 3.85 13.72 -3.90
C ILE A 87 2.74 13.51 -4.94
N ASP A 88 2.92 14.06 -6.14
CA ASP A 88 1.93 13.93 -7.21
C ASP A 88 1.87 12.51 -7.79
N SER A 89 2.86 11.67 -7.51
CA SER A 89 2.83 10.27 -7.94
C SER A 89 1.98 9.38 -7.05
N ILE A 90 1.54 9.87 -5.91
CA ILE A 90 0.72 9.10 -4.97
C ILE A 90 -0.68 8.96 -5.54
N ILE A 91 -1.15 7.72 -5.62
CA ILE A 91 -2.49 7.37 -6.10
C ILE A 91 -3.47 7.32 -4.96
N GLY A 92 -3.07 6.72 -3.85
CA GLY A 92 -3.99 6.52 -2.75
C GLY A 92 -3.28 6.27 -1.43
N ILE A 93 -4.06 6.38 -0.36
CA ILE A 93 -3.63 6.14 1.01
C ILE A 93 -4.39 4.93 1.51
N VAL A 94 -3.66 3.94 2.01
CA VAL A 94 -4.26 2.71 2.53
C VAL A 94 -5.02 3.03 3.80
N THR A 95 -6.26 2.55 3.88
CA THR A 95 -7.13 2.78 5.04
C THR A 95 -7.35 1.53 5.87
N SER A 96 -7.32 0.36 5.24
CA SER A 96 -7.51 -0.90 5.95
C SER A 96 -7.02 -2.05 5.09
N ARG A 97 -6.97 -3.25 5.67
CA ARG A 97 -6.56 -4.44 4.94
C ARG A 97 -7.42 -5.64 5.32
N ILE A 98 -7.49 -6.61 4.39
CA ILE A 98 -8.02 -7.92 4.65
C ILE A 98 -6.86 -8.91 4.48
N PRO A 99 -6.44 -9.60 5.55
CA PRO A 99 -5.37 -10.58 5.44
C PRO A 99 -5.75 -11.73 4.50
N LYS A 100 -4.78 -12.27 3.82
CA LYS A 100 -4.98 -13.40 2.92
C LYS A 100 -5.72 -14.56 3.58
N LYS A 101 -5.40 -14.83 4.85
CA LYS A 101 -6.05 -15.88 5.62
C LYS A 101 -7.57 -15.68 5.70
N SER A 102 -8.01 -14.44 5.96
CA SER A 102 -9.43 -14.12 6.02
C SER A 102 -10.11 -14.24 4.67
N ILE A 103 -9.41 -13.88 3.61
CA ILE A 103 -9.92 -14.00 2.24
C ILE A 103 -10.19 -15.46 1.91
N ASN A 104 -9.26 -16.35 2.25
CA ASN A 104 -9.42 -17.77 2.01
C ASN A 104 -10.60 -18.36 2.77
N GLN A 105 -10.83 -17.91 4.00
CA GLN A 105 -11.98 -18.32 4.78
C GLN A 105 -13.29 -17.90 4.13
N ILE A 106 -13.35 -16.67 3.63
CA ILE A 106 -14.53 -16.16 2.93
C ILE A 106 -14.79 -16.99 1.67
N LYS A 107 -13.77 -17.29 0.90
CA LYS A 107 -13.91 -18.11 -0.31
C LYS A 107 -14.45 -19.49 0.01
N THR A 108 -13.97 -20.11 1.07
CA THR A 108 -14.44 -21.41 1.51
C THR A 108 -15.91 -21.37 1.84
N ILE A 109 -16.36 -20.35 2.57
CA ILE A 109 -17.77 -20.19 2.92
C ILE A 109 -18.63 -20.04 1.66
N PHE A 110 -18.21 -19.23 0.72
CA PHE A 110 -18.96 -19.03 -0.51
C PHE A 110 -19.01 -20.30 -1.36
N ASN A 111 -17.92 -21.05 -1.40
CA ASN A 111 -17.87 -22.29 -2.17
C ASN A 111 -18.82 -23.34 -1.60
N LEU A 112 -18.99 -23.38 -0.30
CA LEU A 112 -19.93 -24.31 0.32
C LEU A 112 -21.37 -24.02 -0.04
N LYS A 113 -21.68 -22.80 -0.45
CA LYS A 113 -23.03 -22.41 -0.83
C LYS A 113 -23.39 -22.76 -2.26
N LYS A 114 -22.42 -23.14 -3.01
CA LYS A 114 -22.69 -23.59 -4.38
C LYS A 114 -23.13 -25.04 -4.41
#